data_3e4ec7047d6a5dc8d873ff6b8d6374e0
#
_entry.id   3e4ec7047d6a5dc8d873ff6b8d6374e0
#
_cell.length_a   1.000
_cell.length_b   1.000
_cell.length_c   1.000
_cell.angle_alpha   90.00
_cell.angle_beta   90.00
_cell.angle_gamma   90.00
#
_symmetry.space_group_name_H-M   'P 1'
#
loop_
_entity.id
_entity.type
_entity.pdbx_description
1 polymer ?
#
loop_
_entity_poly.entity_id
_entity_poly.type
_entity_poly.pdbx_seq_one_letter_code
_entity_poly.pdbx_strand_id
1 'polypeptide(L)'
;MSKLIIHGGFFSESSTNLETKIAKQEALLRIVKDSYEYLKSHTALETVVYAVSLLEDDELFNAGIGSQIQSDGKIRMSAALMDGSSMKMSGVINIEEVKNPIQVAEVLMTVDDRILGGSGATNFARKHGFEAFSTEIPQRKAEYEAKLKSIGTGTVGCVALDSKGKIAVATSTGGKGFEIPGRISDSATVAGNYANEFCGVSLTGVGEDIVSGAVATKIVTRVTDGFSLEEAFEKTFNELKPFDGFAGAIAIDCKGNMYHQDSHPTMVFASFDGKNEVVFK
;
A
#
# COMPACT_ATOMS: atom_id res chain seq x y z
N MET A 1 -5.75 10.51 -20.06
CA MET A 1 -4.27 10.54 -19.93
C MET A 1 -3.94 9.72 -18.70
N SER A 2 -3.13 8.66 -18.87
CA SER A 2 -2.82 7.74 -17.76
C SER A 2 -1.91 8.40 -16.72
N LYS A 3 -2.09 8.03 -15.45
CA LYS A 3 -1.31 8.53 -14.30
C LYS A 3 -1.03 7.41 -13.34
N LEU A 4 0.11 7.43 -12.68
CA LEU A 4 0.51 6.44 -11.70
C LEU A 4 1.31 7.10 -10.57
N ILE A 5 0.96 6.74 -9.34
CA ILE A 5 1.70 7.11 -8.14
C ILE A 5 1.81 5.90 -7.22
N ILE A 6 3.00 5.69 -6.63
CA ILE A 6 3.29 4.59 -5.70
C ILE A 6 3.93 5.12 -4.44
N HIS A 7 3.78 4.41 -3.32
CA HIS A 7 4.55 4.66 -2.10
C HIS A 7 5.19 3.37 -1.57
N GLY A 8 6.31 3.50 -0.89
CA GLY A 8 7.07 2.44 -0.24
C GLY A 8 7.15 2.59 1.28
N GLY A 9 6.17 3.27 1.90
CA GLY A 9 6.13 3.49 3.33
C GLY A 9 6.88 4.73 3.79
N PHE A 10 7.32 4.71 5.05
CA PHE A 10 8.19 5.73 5.63
C PHE A 10 9.62 5.23 5.79
N PHE A 11 10.59 6.13 5.79
CA PHE A 11 11.89 5.84 6.37
C PHE A 11 11.74 5.64 7.88
N SER A 12 12.37 4.60 8.43
CA SER A 12 12.62 4.56 9.86
C SER A 12 13.73 5.57 10.19
N GLU A 13 13.64 6.23 11.34
CA GLU A 13 14.68 7.16 11.79
C GLU A 13 16.08 6.51 11.91
N SER A 14 16.15 5.18 12.04
CA SER A 14 17.40 4.42 11.98
C SER A 14 17.98 4.31 10.57
N SER A 15 17.26 4.66 9.52
CA SER A 15 17.72 4.58 8.13
C SER A 15 18.14 5.95 7.56
N THR A 16 18.86 6.75 8.33
CA THR A 16 19.56 7.95 7.84
C THR A 16 20.70 7.64 6.86
N ASN A 17 20.85 6.37 6.48
CA ASN A 17 21.85 5.95 5.53
C ASN A 17 21.48 6.43 4.12
N LEU A 18 22.31 7.31 3.57
CA LEU A 18 22.18 7.85 2.22
C LEU A 18 22.11 6.75 1.14
N GLU A 19 22.83 5.65 1.32
CA GLU A 19 22.86 4.52 0.42
C GLU A 19 21.47 3.84 0.34
N THR A 20 20.84 3.58 1.48
CA THR A 20 19.48 3.02 1.54
C THR A 20 18.45 3.97 0.92
N LYS A 21 18.60 5.29 1.11
CA LYS A 21 17.74 6.28 0.49
C LYS A 21 17.83 6.24 -1.03
N ILE A 22 19.05 6.24 -1.57
CA ILE A 22 19.29 6.17 -3.02
C ILE A 22 18.72 4.86 -3.59
N ALA A 23 18.99 3.71 -2.93
CA ALA A 23 18.45 2.44 -3.37
C ALA A 23 16.92 2.44 -3.44
N LYS A 24 16.23 3.01 -2.45
CA LYS A 24 14.76 3.15 -2.48
C LYS A 24 14.28 4.09 -3.57
N GLN A 25 14.99 5.20 -3.82
CA GLN A 25 14.64 6.11 -4.93
C GLN A 25 14.76 5.42 -6.29
N GLU A 26 15.84 4.69 -6.52
CA GLU A 26 16.08 3.94 -7.75
C GLU A 26 15.05 2.83 -7.94
N ALA A 27 14.75 2.07 -6.89
CA ALA A 27 13.73 1.01 -6.92
C ALA A 27 12.34 1.59 -7.26
N LEU A 28 11.91 2.66 -6.58
CA LEU A 28 10.63 3.29 -6.85
C LEU A 28 10.54 3.89 -8.26
N LEU A 29 11.60 4.54 -8.75
CA LEU A 29 11.63 5.08 -10.11
C LEU A 29 11.54 3.96 -11.16
N ARG A 30 12.24 2.85 -10.96
CA ARG A 30 12.14 1.66 -11.83
C ARG A 30 10.72 1.12 -11.81
N ILE A 31 10.17 0.84 -10.63
CA ILE A 31 8.84 0.22 -10.47
C ILE A 31 7.74 1.12 -11.05
N VAL A 32 7.76 2.42 -10.80
CA VAL A 32 6.73 3.33 -11.33
C VAL A 32 6.77 3.43 -12.85
N LYS A 33 7.96 3.40 -13.45
CA LYS A 33 8.11 3.40 -14.92
C LYS A 33 7.65 2.08 -15.54
N ASP A 34 8.08 0.94 -15.01
CA ASP A 34 7.69 -0.38 -15.48
C ASP A 34 6.16 -0.55 -15.39
N SER A 35 5.58 -0.12 -14.27
CA SER A 35 4.13 -0.17 -14.06
C SER A 35 3.37 0.81 -14.98
N TYR A 36 3.94 1.95 -15.30
CA TYR A 36 3.35 2.87 -16.26
C TYR A 36 3.38 2.31 -17.70
N GLU A 37 4.46 1.63 -18.09
CA GLU A 37 4.51 0.94 -19.39
C GLU A 37 3.44 -0.15 -19.46
N TYR A 38 3.24 -0.89 -18.38
CA TYR A 38 2.17 -1.87 -18.24
C TYR A 38 0.78 -1.23 -18.38
N LEU A 39 0.55 -0.07 -17.74
CA LEU A 39 -0.70 0.70 -17.78
C LEU A 39 -1.12 1.13 -19.21
N LYS A 40 -0.19 1.24 -20.14
CA LYS A 40 -0.52 1.63 -21.53
C LYS A 40 -1.42 0.62 -22.24
N SER A 41 -1.37 -0.66 -21.86
CA SER A 41 -2.12 -1.76 -22.48
C SER A 41 -3.07 -2.49 -21.52
N HIS A 42 -3.03 -2.16 -20.24
CA HIS A 42 -3.83 -2.80 -19.19
C HIS A 42 -4.71 -1.81 -18.45
N THR A 43 -5.67 -2.32 -17.69
CA THR A 43 -6.57 -1.50 -16.86
C THR A 43 -5.85 -0.94 -15.63
N ALA A 44 -6.44 0.08 -15.00
CA ALA A 44 -5.95 0.59 -13.73
C ALA A 44 -5.88 -0.51 -12.65
N LEU A 45 -6.90 -1.41 -12.61
CA LEU A 45 -6.95 -2.51 -11.64
C LEU A 45 -5.80 -3.50 -11.82
N GLU A 46 -5.57 -3.99 -13.03
CA GLU A 46 -4.43 -4.87 -13.33
C GLU A 46 -3.10 -4.19 -13.01
N THR A 47 -3.00 -2.90 -13.28
CA THR A 47 -1.77 -2.14 -13.07
C THR A 47 -1.43 -1.95 -11.59
N VAL A 48 -2.42 -1.67 -10.72
CA VAL A 48 -2.12 -1.54 -9.28
C VAL A 48 -1.69 -2.88 -8.68
N VAL A 49 -2.24 -4.01 -9.15
CA VAL A 49 -1.77 -5.35 -8.75
C VAL A 49 -0.34 -5.59 -9.23
N TYR A 50 -0.04 -5.28 -10.48
CA TYR A 50 1.31 -5.43 -11.03
C TYR A 50 2.33 -4.58 -10.25
N ALA A 51 2.02 -3.29 -10.02
CA ALA A 51 2.91 -2.38 -9.30
C ALA A 51 3.17 -2.82 -7.86
N VAL A 52 2.10 -3.23 -7.13
CA VAL A 52 2.24 -3.70 -5.76
C VAL A 52 2.97 -5.04 -5.70
N SER A 53 2.78 -5.94 -6.69
CA SER A 53 3.56 -7.18 -6.78
C SER A 53 5.06 -6.91 -6.95
N LEU A 54 5.45 -5.91 -7.74
CA LEU A 54 6.86 -5.50 -7.86
C LEU A 54 7.42 -4.93 -6.55
N LEU A 55 6.60 -4.20 -5.78
CA LEU A 55 6.97 -3.69 -4.47
C LEU A 55 7.07 -4.82 -3.41
N GLU A 56 6.20 -5.83 -3.50
CA GLU A 56 6.25 -7.04 -2.65
C GLU A 56 7.45 -7.94 -2.96
N ASP A 57 7.97 -7.89 -4.20
CA ASP A 57 9.13 -8.65 -4.63
C ASP A 57 10.47 -8.00 -4.26
N ASP A 58 10.46 -6.75 -3.78
CA ASP A 58 11.66 -5.98 -3.46
C ASP A 58 11.86 -5.90 -1.93
N GLU A 59 12.96 -6.48 -1.43
CA GLU A 59 13.29 -6.57 0.00
C GLU A 59 13.50 -5.22 0.71
N LEU A 60 13.63 -4.14 -0.06
CA LEU A 60 13.75 -2.78 0.48
C LEU A 60 12.44 -2.29 1.14
N PHE A 61 11.32 -2.96 0.88
CA PHE A 61 10.00 -2.57 1.38
C PHE A 61 9.43 -3.61 2.36
N ASN A 62 8.52 -3.16 3.22
CA ASN A 62 7.87 -4.03 4.20
C ASN A 62 6.52 -4.53 3.66
N ALA A 63 6.58 -5.34 2.64
CA ALA A 63 5.45 -6.07 2.05
C ALA A 63 6.02 -7.26 1.27
N GLY A 64 5.31 -8.39 1.17
CA GLY A 64 5.85 -9.56 0.50
C GLY A 64 7.21 -9.98 1.07
N ILE A 65 8.24 -10.04 0.22
CA ILE A 65 9.63 -10.26 0.63
C ILE A 65 10.09 -9.03 1.45
N GLY A 66 10.66 -9.26 2.63
CA GLY A 66 11.07 -8.17 3.54
C GLY A 66 10.00 -7.75 4.54
N SER A 67 8.89 -8.48 4.62
CA SER A 67 7.87 -8.30 5.65
C SER A 67 8.42 -8.49 7.06
N GLN A 68 7.87 -7.72 7.99
CA GLN A 68 8.21 -7.76 9.42
C GLN A 68 7.72 -9.06 10.07
N ILE A 69 8.38 -9.43 11.17
CA ILE A 69 8.07 -10.63 11.95
C ILE A 69 7.27 -10.22 13.18
N GLN A 70 6.14 -10.89 13.42
CA GLN A 70 5.28 -10.66 14.58
C GLN A 70 5.90 -11.25 15.86
N SER A 71 5.34 -10.95 17.03
CA SER A 71 5.90 -11.31 18.34
C SER A 71 6.03 -12.82 18.58
N ASP A 72 5.32 -13.64 17.82
CA ASP A 72 5.39 -15.12 17.87
C ASP A 72 6.37 -15.74 16.86
N GLY A 73 7.17 -14.91 16.17
CA GLY A 73 8.17 -15.37 15.20
C GLY A 73 7.62 -15.68 13.81
N LYS A 74 6.37 -15.33 13.52
CA LYS A 74 5.76 -15.57 12.21
C LYS A 74 5.61 -14.29 11.39
N ILE A 75 5.65 -14.45 10.07
CA ILE A 75 5.31 -13.38 9.13
C ILE A 75 3.85 -13.54 8.72
N ARG A 76 3.06 -12.48 8.92
CA ARG A 76 1.70 -12.38 8.44
C ARG A 76 1.52 -11.08 7.69
N MET A 77 1.03 -11.19 6.48
CA MET A 77 0.88 -10.07 5.55
C MET A 77 -0.58 -9.74 5.33
N SER A 78 -0.84 -8.50 4.93
CA SER A 78 -2.19 -8.08 4.57
C SER A 78 -2.12 -7.23 3.31
N ALA A 79 -3.03 -7.46 2.37
CA ALA A 79 -3.12 -6.68 1.14
C ALA A 79 -4.58 -6.51 0.72
N ALA A 80 -4.89 -5.37 0.11
CA ALA A 80 -6.19 -5.12 -0.48
C ALA A 80 -6.09 -4.29 -1.74
N LEU A 81 -7.09 -4.43 -2.58
CA LEU A 81 -7.29 -3.57 -3.75
C LEU A 81 -8.75 -3.18 -3.88
N MET A 82 -8.99 -2.05 -4.54
CA MET A 82 -10.33 -1.55 -4.81
C MET A 82 -10.42 -1.00 -6.23
N ASP A 83 -11.42 -1.46 -6.97
CA ASP A 83 -11.81 -0.89 -8.25
C ASP A 83 -12.78 0.28 -8.02
N GLY A 84 -12.33 1.48 -8.36
CA GLY A 84 -13.13 2.69 -8.18
C GLY A 84 -14.40 2.74 -9.04
N SER A 85 -14.42 2.01 -10.16
CA SER A 85 -15.59 2.01 -11.06
C SER A 85 -16.74 1.17 -10.54
N SER A 86 -16.47 0.02 -9.95
CA SER A 86 -17.46 -0.88 -9.36
C SER A 86 -17.63 -0.69 -7.86
N MET A 87 -16.72 0.07 -7.24
CA MET A 87 -16.58 0.20 -5.79
C MET A 87 -16.42 -1.14 -5.08
N LYS A 88 -15.92 -2.15 -5.78
CA LYS A 88 -15.61 -3.45 -5.20
C LYS A 88 -14.22 -3.44 -4.57
N MET A 89 -14.16 -3.89 -3.33
CA MET A 89 -12.91 -4.11 -2.59
C MET A 89 -12.73 -5.60 -2.34
N SER A 90 -11.50 -6.08 -2.45
CA SER A 90 -11.08 -7.40 -1.99
C SER A 90 -9.79 -7.30 -1.18
N GLY A 91 -9.53 -8.30 -0.35
CA GLY A 91 -8.34 -8.29 0.47
C GLY A 91 -8.05 -9.59 1.19
N VAL A 92 -6.81 -9.73 1.61
CA VAL A 92 -6.33 -10.77 2.52
C VAL A 92 -5.75 -10.12 3.76
N ILE A 93 -6.05 -10.71 4.91
CA ILE A 93 -5.63 -10.20 6.22
C ILE A 93 -4.90 -11.31 6.97
N ASN A 94 -3.70 -11.03 7.47
CA ASN A 94 -2.89 -12.01 8.19
C ASN A 94 -2.68 -13.32 7.41
N ILE A 95 -2.45 -13.22 6.08
CA ILE A 95 -2.11 -14.38 5.25
C ILE A 95 -0.65 -14.78 5.50
N GLU A 96 -0.39 -16.08 5.54
CA GLU A 96 0.93 -16.65 5.75
C GLU A 96 1.43 -17.36 4.47
N GLU A 97 2.77 -17.40 4.29
CA GLU A 97 3.44 -18.25 3.32
C GLU A 97 2.96 -18.08 1.87
N VAL A 98 2.75 -16.88 1.42
CA VAL A 98 2.53 -16.54 0.00
C VAL A 98 3.55 -15.48 -0.44
N LYS A 99 3.98 -15.54 -1.69
CA LYS A 99 4.95 -14.56 -2.20
C LYS A 99 4.32 -13.17 -2.33
N ASN A 100 3.17 -13.10 -3.03
CA ASN A 100 2.48 -11.86 -3.36
C ASN A 100 1.04 -11.87 -2.82
N PRO A 101 0.80 -11.36 -1.60
CA PRO A 101 -0.54 -11.23 -1.04
C PRO A 101 -1.54 -10.50 -1.93
N ILE A 102 -1.08 -9.48 -2.67
CA ILE A 102 -1.94 -8.69 -3.54
C ILE A 102 -2.54 -9.51 -4.68
N GLN A 103 -1.83 -10.51 -5.22
CA GLN A 103 -2.34 -11.40 -6.25
C GLN A 103 -3.44 -12.33 -5.72
N VAL A 104 -3.35 -12.75 -4.45
CA VAL A 104 -4.42 -13.52 -3.81
C VAL A 104 -5.67 -12.64 -3.63
N ALA A 105 -5.48 -11.38 -3.23
CA ALA A 105 -6.56 -10.41 -3.15
C ALA A 105 -7.21 -10.13 -4.53
N GLU A 106 -6.44 -10.15 -5.63
CA GLU A 106 -6.97 -10.03 -6.99
C GLU A 106 -7.91 -11.19 -7.34
N VAL A 107 -7.54 -12.43 -7.06
CA VAL A 107 -8.40 -13.59 -7.31
C VAL A 107 -9.71 -13.48 -6.51
N LEU A 108 -9.66 -12.93 -5.28
CA LEU A 108 -10.85 -12.69 -4.47
C LEU A 108 -11.83 -11.67 -5.07
N MET A 109 -11.41 -10.80 -5.99
CA MET A 109 -12.34 -9.89 -6.70
C MET A 109 -13.41 -10.63 -7.50
N THR A 110 -13.18 -11.90 -7.84
CA THR A 110 -14.07 -12.72 -8.69
C THR A 110 -15.08 -13.55 -7.89
N VAL A 111 -15.00 -13.54 -6.55
CA VAL A 111 -15.89 -14.31 -5.66
C VAL A 111 -16.70 -13.40 -4.73
N ASP A 112 -17.72 -13.95 -4.07
CA ASP A 112 -18.58 -13.16 -3.17
C ASP A 112 -17.87 -12.88 -1.83
N ASP A 113 -17.13 -13.84 -1.29
CA ASP A 113 -16.35 -13.71 -0.05
C ASP A 113 -15.01 -13.01 -0.36
N ARG A 114 -15.05 -11.69 -0.57
CA ARG A 114 -13.92 -10.92 -1.09
C ARG A 114 -12.85 -10.54 -0.07
N ILE A 115 -13.09 -10.73 1.22
CA ILE A 115 -12.11 -10.42 2.26
C ILE A 115 -11.95 -11.64 3.16
N LEU A 116 -10.75 -12.23 3.14
CA LEU A 116 -10.43 -13.42 3.92
C LEU A 116 -9.29 -13.15 4.90
N GLY A 117 -9.32 -13.82 6.06
CA GLY A 117 -8.31 -13.66 7.10
C GLY A 117 -7.63 -14.96 7.53
N GLY A 118 -6.38 -14.86 8.00
CA GLY A 118 -5.61 -15.92 8.63
C GLY A 118 -5.53 -17.20 7.80
N SER A 119 -5.75 -18.34 8.43
CA SER A 119 -5.70 -19.65 7.76
C SER A 119 -6.74 -19.80 6.64
N GLY A 120 -7.86 -19.08 6.70
CA GLY A 120 -8.86 -19.05 5.62
C GLY A 120 -8.27 -18.46 4.35
N ALA A 121 -7.58 -17.34 4.45
CA ALA A 121 -6.89 -16.70 3.31
C ALA A 121 -5.77 -17.60 2.76
N THR A 122 -4.95 -18.18 3.63
CA THR A 122 -3.86 -19.10 3.23
C THR A 122 -4.41 -20.36 2.52
N ASN A 123 -5.48 -20.97 3.06
CA ASN A 123 -6.11 -22.11 2.42
C ASN A 123 -6.74 -21.78 1.07
N PHE A 124 -7.34 -20.60 0.94
CA PHE A 124 -7.85 -20.10 -0.32
C PHE A 124 -6.71 -19.96 -1.36
N ALA A 125 -5.58 -19.36 -0.97
CA ALA A 125 -4.41 -19.22 -1.82
C ALA A 125 -3.93 -20.59 -2.34
N ARG A 126 -3.79 -21.60 -1.46
CA ARG A 126 -3.38 -22.96 -1.86
C ARG A 126 -4.35 -23.61 -2.86
N LYS A 127 -5.66 -23.45 -2.64
CA LYS A 127 -6.68 -23.97 -3.58
C LYS A 127 -6.62 -23.30 -4.95
N HIS A 128 -6.09 -22.09 -5.05
CA HIS A 128 -5.97 -21.35 -6.30
C HIS A 128 -4.55 -21.38 -6.90
N GLY A 129 -3.71 -22.33 -6.46
CA GLY A 129 -2.42 -22.61 -7.07
C GLY A 129 -1.25 -21.73 -6.57
N PHE A 130 -1.46 -20.92 -5.55
CA PHE A 130 -0.35 -20.20 -4.92
C PHE A 130 0.46 -21.16 -4.05
N GLU A 131 1.71 -21.40 -4.42
CA GLU A 131 2.61 -22.28 -3.68
C GLU A 131 3.01 -21.67 -2.32
N ALA A 132 3.45 -22.53 -1.41
CA ALA A 132 4.03 -22.08 -0.13
C ALA A 132 5.36 -21.38 -0.41
N PHE A 133 5.51 -20.15 0.08
CA PHE A 133 6.69 -19.34 -0.11
C PHE A 133 7.04 -18.58 1.18
N SER A 134 8.30 -18.69 1.61
CA SER A 134 8.80 -17.90 2.75
C SER A 134 9.25 -16.52 2.27
N THR A 135 8.70 -15.48 2.88
CA THR A 135 9.09 -14.09 2.64
C THR A 135 10.12 -13.58 3.66
N GLU A 136 10.62 -14.46 4.54
CA GLU A 136 11.65 -14.13 5.52
C GLU A 136 12.98 -13.77 4.81
N ILE A 137 13.57 -12.65 5.22
CA ILE A 137 14.93 -12.26 4.81
C ILE A 137 15.86 -12.19 6.02
N PRO A 138 17.18 -12.41 5.84
CA PRO A 138 18.13 -12.41 6.94
C PRO A 138 18.13 -11.15 7.79
N GLN A 139 17.94 -10.00 7.16
CA GLN A 139 17.85 -8.71 7.86
C GLN A 139 16.69 -8.69 8.86
N ARG A 140 15.48 -9.09 8.44
CA ARG A 140 14.28 -9.08 9.31
C ARG A 140 14.40 -10.08 10.45
N LYS A 141 15.02 -11.21 10.18
CA LYS A 141 15.32 -12.21 11.20
C LYS A 141 16.30 -11.67 12.26
N ALA A 142 17.38 -11.01 11.83
CA ALA A 142 18.33 -10.38 12.73
C ALA A 142 17.69 -9.26 13.57
N GLU A 143 16.82 -8.42 12.96
CA GLU A 143 16.06 -7.39 13.68
C GLU A 143 15.13 -8.01 14.73
N TYR A 144 14.45 -9.10 14.39
CA TYR A 144 13.60 -9.84 15.33
C TYR A 144 14.39 -10.44 16.49
N GLU A 145 15.51 -11.15 16.23
CA GLU A 145 16.36 -11.77 17.24
C GLU A 145 16.97 -10.72 18.18
N ALA A 146 17.35 -9.57 17.64
CA ALA A 146 17.84 -8.43 18.43
C ALA A 146 16.72 -7.69 19.18
N LYS A 147 15.46 -8.09 19.04
CA LYS A 147 14.26 -7.41 19.59
C LYS A 147 14.19 -5.94 19.22
N LEU A 148 14.69 -5.59 18.05
CA LEU A 148 14.59 -4.25 17.54
C LEU A 148 13.16 -4.01 17.09
N LYS A 149 12.41 -3.22 17.86
CA LYS A 149 11.12 -2.71 17.41
C LYS A 149 11.37 -1.77 16.24
N SER A 150 11.00 -2.19 15.07
CA SER A 150 10.98 -1.31 13.91
C SER A 150 9.90 -0.25 14.14
N ILE A 151 10.28 1.02 14.13
CA ILE A 151 9.32 2.13 14.01
C ILE A 151 8.87 2.24 12.54
N GLY A 152 9.40 1.37 11.69
CA GLY A 152 9.21 1.37 10.26
C GLY A 152 7.84 0.86 9.85
N THR A 153 6.94 1.76 9.60
CA THR A 153 5.72 1.52 8.86
C THR A 153 6.06 1.52 7.37
N GLY A 154 6.33 0.33 6.84
CA GLY A 154 6.80 0.17 5.47
C GLY A 154 5.74 -0.33 4.50
N THR A 155 4.46 -0.05 4.75
CA THR A 155 3.34 -0.35 3.85
C THR A 155 3.61 0.18 2.45
N VAL A 156 3.35 -0.63 1.44
CA VAL A 156 3.46 -0.22 0.03
C VAL A 156 2.09 0.01 -0.58
N GLY A 157 2.01 0.87 -1.59
CA GLY A 157 0.74 1.09 -2.28
C GLY A 157 0.89 1.74 -3.64
N CYS A 158 -0.20 1.64 -4.41
CA CYS A 158 -0.30 2.19 -5.76
C CYS A 158 -1.69 2.75 -6.01
N VAL A 159 -1.75 3.89 -6.68
CA VAL A 159 -2.97 4.43 -7.28
C VAL A 159 -2.72 4.61 -8.77
N ALA A 160 -3.64 4.13 -9.59
CA ALA A 160 -3.57 4.24 -11.05
C ALA A 160 -4.84 4.86 -11.63
N LEU A 161 -4.66 5.70 -12.65
CA LEU A 161 -5.70 6.20 -13.53
C LEU A 161 -5.36 5.76 -14.96
N ASP A 162 -6.21 4.96 -15.59
CA ASP A 162 -5.99 4.47 -16.95
C ASP A 162 -6.46 5.46 -18.04
N SER A 163 -6.19 5.12 -19.29
CA SER A 163 -6.56 5.93 -20.46
C SER A 163 -8.07 6.08 -20.66
N LYS A 164 -8.88 5.22 -20.01
CA LYS A 164 -10.36 5.25 -20.04
C LYS A 164 -10.93 6.05 -18.87
N GLY A 165 -10.08 6.67 -18.04
CA GLY A 165 -10.50 7.43 -16.86
C GLY A 165 -10.94 6.56 -15.67
N LYS A 166 -10.52 5.28 -15.64
CA LYS A 166 -10.82 4.38 -14.52
C LYS A 166 -9.71 4.47 -13.48
N ILE A 167 -10.12 4.48 -12.21
CA ILE A 167 -9.23 4.56 -11.05
C ILE A 167 -9.25 3.23 -10.31
N ALA A 168 -8.08 2.80 -9.88
CA ALA A 168 -7.93 1.68 -8.96
C ALA A 168 -6.83 1.99 -7.93
N VAL A 169 -6.91 1.31 -6.79
CA VAL A 169 -5.95 1.42 -5.71
C VAL A 169 -5.60 0.05 -5.15
N ALA A 170 -4.36 -0.14 -4.74
CA ALA A 170 -3.91 -1.32 -4.02
C ALA A 170 -2.91 -0.94 -2.92
N THR A 171 -2.96 -1.67 -1.81
CA THR A 171 -2.08 -1.47 -0.65
C THR A 171 -1.68 -2.82 -0.08
N SER A 172 -0.41 -2.99 0.33
CA SER A 172 0.11 -4.22 0.92
C SER A 172 1.08 -3.92 2.06
N THR A 173 1.12 -4.80 3.06
CA THR A 173 1.97 -4.61 4.24
C THR A 173 2.39 -5.93 4.88
N GLY A 174 3.61 -5.94 5.43
CA GLY A 174 4.12 -6.96 6.34
C GLY A 174 3.93 -6.64 7.82
N GLY A 175 3.08 -5.66 8.16
CA GLY A 175 2.85 -5.26 9.55
C GLY A 175 3.89 -4.26 10.08
N LYS A 176 3.94 -4.07 11.41
CA LYS A 176 4.86 -3.12 12.06
C LYS A 176 6.03 -3.77 12.82
N GLY A 177 6.05 -5.10 12.86
CA GLY A 177 7.03 -5.86 13.62
C GLY A 177 6.70 -5.94 15.13
N PHE A 178 6.94 -7.11 15.71
CA PHE A 178 6.63 -7.40 17.12
C PHE A 178 5.19 -7.15 17.57
N GLU A 179 4.26 -6.92 16.64
CA GLU A 179 2.85 -6.80 16.98
C GLU A 179 2.27 -8.13 17.49
N ILE A 180 1.17 -8.01 18.20
CA ILE A 180 0.39 -9.18 18.68
C ILE A 180 -0.08 -9.98 17.46
N PRO A 181 0.08 -11.32 17.47
CA PRO A 181 -0.41 -12.18 16.41
C PRO A 181 -1.91 -11.96 16.14
N GLY A 182 -2.25 -11.76 14.88
CA GLY A 182 -3.62 -11.45 14.48
C GLY A 182 -3.96 -9.95 14.44
N ARG A 183 -3.01 -9.04 14.75
CA ARG A 183 -3.24 -7.60 14.56
C ARG A 183 -3.61 -7.30 13.11
N ILE A 184 -4.62 -6.49 12.91
CA ILE A 184 -5.08 -6.01 11.60
C ILE A 184 -4.61 -4.55 11.44
N SER A 185 -3.90 -4.26 10.33
CA SER A 185 -3.52 -2.89 9.96
C SER A 185 -4.63 -2.19 9.18
N ASP A 186 -4.43 -0.90 8.90
CA ASP A 186 -5.28 -0.11 8.01
C ASP A 186 -5.30 -0.63 6.56
N SER A 187 -4.18 -1.21 6.08
CA SER A 187 -3.90 -1.49 4.66
C SER A 187 -4.96 -2.35 3.97
N ALA A 188 -5.58 -3.30 4.67
CA ALA A 188 -6.66 -4.12 4.12
C ALA A 188 -8.05 -3.65 4.59
N THR A 189 -8.19 -2.36 4.89
CA THR A 189 -9.45 -1.72 5.29
C THR A 189 -9.72 -0.49 4.43
N VAL A 190 -10.97 -0.03 4.43
CA VAL A 190 -11.37 1.21 3.72
C VAL A 190 -10.74 2.48 4.29
N ALA A 191 -10.06 2.39 5.42
CA ALA A 191 -9.34 3.51 6.02
C ALA A 191 -7.96 3.71 5.41
N GLY A 192 -7.29 2.63 4.98
CA GLY A 192 -5.95 2.67 4.38
C GLY A 192 -5.94 2.54 2.85
N ASN A 193 -7.06 2.06 2.26
CA ASN A 193 -7.17 1.76 0.84
C ASN A 193 -8.61 1.99 0.36
N TYR A 194 -8.86 3.06 -0.41
CA TYR A 194 -10.20 3.37 -0.88
C TYR A 194 -10.20 4.05 -2.24
N ALA A 195 -11.15 3.67 -3.09
CA ALA A 195 -11.37 4.31 -4.39
C ALA A 195 -12.84 4.34 -4.79
N ASN A 196 -13.21 5.37 -5.54
CA ASN A 196 -14.43 5.46 -6.32
C ASN A 196 -14.12 6.06 -7.71
N GLU A 197 -15.14 6.39 -8.48
CA GLU A 197 -14.96 6.99 -9.80
C GLU A 197 -14.32 8.38 -9.79
N PHE A 198 -14.29 9.09 -8.65
CA PHE A 198 -13.75 10.44 -8.52
C PHE A 198 -12.31 10.48 -8.01
N CYS A 199 -11.92 9.52 -7.16
CA CYS A 199 -10.61 9.53 -6.51
C CYS A 199 -10.21 8.15 -6.01
N GLY A 200 -8.89 7.87 -5.98
CA GLY A 200 -8.28 6.73 -5.30
C GLY A 200 -7.20 7.19 -4.33
N VAL A 201 -7.11 6.53 -3.17
CA VAL A 201 -6.17 6.88 -2.09
C VAL A 201 -5.58 5.62 -1.47
N SER A 202 -4.24 5.59 -1.30
CA SER A 202 -3.51 4.58 -0.54
C SER A 202 -2.70 5.24 0.56
N LEU A 203 -2.68 4.63 1.76
CA LEU A 203 -2.02 5.17 2.94
C LEU A 203 -0.90 4.28 3.47
N THR A 204 -0.06 4.93 4.27
CA THR A 204 0.95 4.32 5.13
C THR A 204 1.06 5.13 6.42
N GLY A 205 1.48 4.52 7.53
CA GLY A 205 1.63 5.22 8.79
C GLY A 205 1.29 4.37 10.01
N VAL A 206 0.83 5.02 11.07
CA VAL A 206 0.29 4.36 12.26
C VAL A 206 -1.10 3.83 11.96
N GLY A 207 -1.20 2.54 11.67
CA GLY A 207 -2.42 1.90 11.18
C GLY A 207 -3.63 2.08 12.08
N GLU A 208 -3.42 2.06 13.40
CA GLU A 208 -4.47 2.26 14.40
C GLU A 208 -5.12 3.65 14.30
N ASP A 209 -4.32 4.69 14.05
CA ASP A 209 -4.80 6.06 13.93
C ASP A 209 -5.44 6.29 12.57
N ILE A 210 -4.88 5.68 11.50
CA ILE A 210 -5.47 5.70 10.16
C ILE A 210 -6.85 5.06 10.18
N VAL A 211 -7.02 3.91 10.85
CA VAL A 211 -8.32 3.23 11.02
C VAL A 211 -9.28 4.11 11.80
N SER A 212 -8.87 4.63 12.96
CA SER A 212 -9.69 5.49 13.80
C SER A 212 -10.11 6.78 13.08
N GLY A 213 -9.22 7.32 12.25
CA GLY A 213 -9.45 8.50 11.43
C GLY A 213 -10.27 8.26 10.16
N ALA A 214 -10.47 6.99 9.73
CA ALA A 214 -11.11 6.63 8.46
C ALA A 214 -10.53 7.40 7.25
N VAL A 215 -9.20 7.50 7.20
CA VAL A 215 -8.48 8.54 6.43
C VAL A 215 -8.72 8.45 4.94
N ALA A 216 -8.51 7.28 4.28
CA ALA A 216 -8.73 7.14 2.83
C ALA A 216 -10.18 7.43 2.46
N THR A 217 -11.13 6.87 3.21
CA THR A 217 -12.57 7.11 2.98
C THR A 217 -12.92 8.59 3.09
N LYS A 218 -12.40 9.31 4.10
CA LYS A 218 -12.65 10.75 4.25
C LYS A 218 -12.10 11.56 3.09
N ILE A 219 -10.87 11.29 2.64
CA ILE A 219 -10.28 12.00 1.51
C ILE A 219 -11.13 11.78 0.26
N VAL A 220 -11.43 10.52 -0.08
CA VAL A 220 -12.22 10.19 -1.27
C VAL A 220 -13.63 10.80 -1.21
N THR A 221 -14.30 10.74 -0.04
CA THR A 221 -15.64 11.34 0.14
C THR A 221 -15.59 12.85 -0.08
N ARG A 222 -14.58 13.55 0.47
CA ARG A 222 -14.42 14.99 0.28
C ARG A 222 -14.22 15.38 -1.17
N VAL A 223 -13.40 14.61 -1.91
CA VAL A 223 -13.22 14.82 -3.35
C VAL A 223 -14.55 14.59 -4.09
N THR A 224 -15.30 13.56 -3.72
CA THR A 224 -16.66 13.29 -4.26
C THR A 224 -17.63 14.45 -4.00
N ASP A 225 -17.52 15.08 -2.82
CA ASP A 225 -18.32 16.23 -2.41
C ASP A 225 -17.86 17.57 -3.06
N GLY A 226 -16.82 17.53 -3.91
CA GLY A 226 -16.37 18.66 -4.72
C GLY A 226 -15.15 19.41 -4.20
N PHE A 227 -14.50 18.94 -3.11
CA PHE A 227 -13.21 19.50 -2.69
C PHE A 227 -12.12 19.13 -3.70
N SER A 228 -11.12 19.99 -3.84
CA SER A 228 -9.86 19.61 -4.50
C SER A 228 -9.10 18.55 -3.68
N LEU A 229 -8.14 17.85 -4.32
CA LEU A 229 -7.27 16.92 -3.57
C LEU A 229 -6.58 17.61 -2.41
N GLU A 230 -5.99 18.79 -2.65
CA GLU A 230 -5.27 19.56 -1.65
C GLU A 230 -6.16 19.88 -0.43
N GLU A 231 -7.35 20.46 -0.66
CA GLU A 231 -8.30 20.77 0.41
C GLU A 231 -8.78 19.52 1.17
N ALA A 232 -9.06 18.43 0.44
CA ALA A 232 -9.48 17.15 1.05
C ALA A 232 -8.39 16.56 1.95
N PHE A 233 -7.13 16.61 1.50
CA PHE A 233 -5.98 16.18 2.29
C PHE A 233 -5.75 17.07 3.49
N GLU A 234 -5.64 18.39 3.29
CA GLU A 234 -5.40 19.34 4.37
C GLU A 234 -6.42 19.17 5.50
N LYS A 235 -7.72 19.14 5.15
CA LYS A 235 -8.80 18.94 6.12
C LYS A 235 -8.68 17.60 6.85
N THR A 236 -8.38 16.51 6.13
CA THR A 236 -8.30 15.17 6.72
C THR A 236 -7.08 15.04 7.63
N PHE A 237 -5.92 15.53 7.20
CA PHE A 237 -4.70 15.48 8.01
C PHE A 237 -4.78 16.40 9.23
N ASN A 238 -5.49 17.53 9.15
CA ASN A 238 -5.78 18.36 10.33
C ASN A 238 -6.61 17.61 11.39
N GLU A 239 -7.53 16.73 10.98
CA GLU A 239 -8.31 15.89 11.88
C GLU A 239 -7.50 14.74 12.51
N LEU A 240 -6.32 14.41 11.98
CA LEU A 240 -5.41 13.42 12.57
C LEU A 240 -4.54 13.99 13.69
N LYS A 241 -4.38 15.30 13.80
CA LYS A 241 -3.53 15.93 14.82
C LYS A 241 -3.78 15.46 16.26
N PRO A 242 -5.04 15.16 16.70
CA PRO A 242 -5.29 14.65 18.04
C PRO A 242 -4.77 13.24 18.32
N PHE A 243 -4.42 12.46 17.29
CA PHE A 243 -4.01 11.06 17.45
C PHE A 243 -2.53 10.86 17.79
N ASP A 244 -1.70 11.90 17.69
CA ASP A 244 -0.25 11.84 17.94
C ASP A 244 0.52 10.82 17.05
N GLY A 245 -0.17 10.22 16.10
CA GLY A 245 0.39 9.29 15.11
C GLY A 245 0.80 10.01 13.83
N PHE A 246 1.50 9.30 12.97
CA PHE A 246 1.85 9.82 11.66
C PHE A 246 1.18 9.03 10.55
N ALA A 247 0.86 9.73 9.47
CA ALA A 247 0.30 9.15 8.26
C ALA A 247 0.89 9.81 7.02
N GLY A 248 0.97 9.05 5.95
CA GLY A 248 1.25 9.53 4.61
C GLY A 248 0.26 8.91 3.63
N ALA A 249 -0.12 9.66 2.62
CA ALA A 249 -1.07 9.24 1.63
C ALA A 249 -0.67 9.69 0.23
N ILE A 250 -0.99 8.87 -0.75
CA ILE A 250 -0.92 9.18 -2.18
C ILE A 250 -2.32 9.10 -2.78
N ALA A 251 -2.60 9.95 -3.78
CA ALA A 251 -3.90 9.98 -4.44
C ALA A 251 -3.82 10.36 -5.92
N ILE A 252 -4.83 9.92 -6.67
CA ILE A 252 -5.15 10.43 -8.02
C ILE A 252 -6.65 10.70 -8.08
N ASP A 253 -7.04 11.88 -8.62
CA ASP A 253 -8.43 12.17 -8.92
C ASP A 253 -8.80 11.85 -10.38
N CYS A 254 -10.10 11.89 -10.70
CA CYS A 254 -10.61 11.60 -12.04
C CYS A 254 -10.19 12.65 -13.10
N LYS A 255 -9.66 13.81 -12.68
CA LYS A 255 -9.10 14.84 -13.57
C LYS A 255 -7.64 14.57 -13.90
N GLY A 256 -7.02 13.58 -13.22
CA GLY A 256 -5.61 13.21 -13.37
C GLY A 256 -4.65 14.05 -12.54
N ASN A 257 -5.14 14.77 -11.53
CA ASN A 257 -4.28 15.38 -10.53
C ASN A 257 -3.70 14.30 -9.63
N MET A 258 -2.40 14.32 -9.43
CA MET A 258 -1.69 13.46 -8.48
C MET A 258 -1.32 14.29 -7.26
N TYR A 259 -1.55 13.75 -6.08
CA TYR A 259 -1.24 14.42 -4.83
C TYR A 259 -0.66 13.47 -3.81
N HIS A 260 0.19 13.99 -2.94
CA HIS A 260 0.73 13.26 -1.79
C HIS A 260 0.90 14.22 -0.62
N GLN A 261 0.74 13.70 0.57
CA GLN A 261 0.99 14.43 1.80
C GLN A 261 1.40 13.46 2.89
N ASP A 262 2.31 13.89 3.74
CA ASP A 262 2.66 13.22 4.98
C ASP A 262 2.58 14.20 6.17
N SER A 263 2.29 13.66 7.35
CA SER A 263 2.30 14.44 8.60
C SER A 263 3.70 14.58 9.18
N HIS A 264 4.62 13.70 8.76
CA HIS A 264 6.04 13.73 9.12
C HIS A 264 6.85 13.56 7.84
N PRO A 265 7.82 14.43 7.54
CA PRO A 265 8.63 14.34 6.34
C PRO A 265 9.42 13.04 6.39
N THR A 266 9.17 12.15 5.43
CA THR A 266 9.96 10.96 5.08
C THR A 266 9.14 9.84 4.43
N MET A 267 7.93 10.14 3.97
CA MET A 267 7.22 9.16 3.13
C MET A 267 7.99 8.95 1.83
N VAL A 268 8.26 7.70 1.49
CA VAL A 268 8.93 7.34 0.23
C VAL A 268 7.88 7.08 -0.85
N PHE A 269 7.93 7.84 -1.93
CA PHE A 269 6.98 7.73 -3.03
C PHE A 269 7.64 8.05 -4.37
N ALA A 270 7.00 7.61 -5.45
CA ALA A 270 7.30 8.07 -6.80
C ALA A 270 6.02 8.19 -7.63
N SER A 271 6.01 9.10 -8.59
CA SER A 271 4.93 9.24 -9.55
C SER A 271 5.45 9.43 -10.97
N PHE A 272 4.64 9.02 -11.95
CA PHE A 272 4.95 9.18 -13.36
C PHE A 272 3.68 9.43 -14.18
N ASP A 273 3.73 10.43 -15.06
CA ASP A 273 2.59 10.82 -15.91
C ASP A 273 2.82 10.54 -17.41
N GLY A 274 3.89 9.83 -17.73
CA GLY A 274 4.33 9.54 -19.07
C GLY A 274 5.33 10.55 -19.64
N LYS A 275 5.60 11.63 -18.93
CA LYS A 275 6.59 12.66 -19.27
C LYS A 275 7.45 13.07 -18.09
N ASN A 276 6.79 13.37 -16.98
CA ASN A 276 7.43 13.88 -15.77
C ASN A 276 7.43 12.79 -14.70
N GLU A 277 8.58 12.63 -14.08
CA GLU A 277 8.75 11.77 -12.89
C GLU A 277 8.99 12.65 -11.67
N VAL A 278 8.43 12.23 -10.56
CA VAL A 278 8.71 12.81 -9.24
C VAL A 278 9.07 11.66 -8.30
N VAL A 279 10.10 11.85 -7.51
CA VAL A 279 10.48 10.93 -6.45
C VAL A 279 10.73 11.74 -5.18
N PHE A 280 10.46 11.15 -4.03
CA PHE A 280 10.72 11.76 -2.72
C PHE A 280 12.19 12.22 -2.58
N LYS A 281 12.42 13.26 -1.76
CA LYS A 281 13.73 13.89 -1.57
C LYS A 281 14.38 13.52 -0.26
#